data_04aa4b94d18816760acfdb9da26311b5
#
_entry.id   04aa4b94d18816760acfdb9da26311b5
#
_cell.length_a   1.000
_cell.length_b   1.000
_cell.length_c   1.000
_cell.angle_alpha   90.00
_cell.angle_beta   90.00
_cell.angle_gamma   90.00
#
_symmetry.space_group_name_H-M   'P 1'
#
loop_
_entity.id
_entity.type
_entity.pdbx_description
1 polymer ?
#
loop_
_entity_poly.entity_id
_entity_poly.type
_entity_poly.pdbx_seq_one_letter_code
_entity_poly.pdbx_strand_id
1 'polypeptide(L)'
;MRKKFLLCSLLIFGLIVSACSSKPTTTSTSTSNNPAASSSAQRYEVKGKVVSVDKANHKVTIAHEEIKGYMEAMTMPFTLLEEWVYPELKTGALIQATLVVDQGRSWLENPVVSNVADPNLVGKTEDSGVEPAAGTDTPDFPLINQDGKKINFKQYRGKALVMTFIYTRCPLPDYCPLMTQNFVAINRELQNKPALRDKTHLLSVTVDPDYDKPKVLRDYGARFAASDNDGFKRWEFATGNPQQIKSVAQFFGLNYWKDDNDKNQVIHGLRTVIITPDGKVAKVYRGNDWKPEDLLKDLEKLS
;
A
#
# COMPACT_ATOMS: atom_id res chain seq x y z
N MET A 1 34.71 -12.85 71.38
CA MET A 1 33.96 -13.16 72.63
C MET A 1 32.50 -13.39 72.22
N ARG A 2 32.03 -14.64 72.39
CA ARG A 2 30.81 -15.01 73.10
C ARG A 2 29.53 -14.36 72.58
N LYS A 3 28.45 -15.01 72.26
CA LYS A 3 27.95 -16.37 72.53
C LYS A 3 26.76 -16.66 71.61
N LYS A 4 26.66 -17.86 71.20
CA LYS A 4 25.51 -18.68 70.83
C LYS A 4 24.24 -18.39 71.67
N PHE A 5 23.05 -18.45 71.08
CA PHE A 5 22.01 -19.34 71.60
C PHE A 5 21.01 -19.74 70.54
N LEU A 6 20.75 -21.02 70.53
CA LEU A 6 19.79 -21.88 69.87
C LEU A 6 18.43 -21.79 70.53
N LEU A 7 17.33 -21.99 69.84
CA LEU A 7 16.18 -22.87 70.13
C LEU A 7 15.06 -22.43 69.14
N CYS A 8 14.68 -23.25 68.21
CA CYS A 8 13.78 -24.40 68.28
C CYS A 8 12.33 -24.02 68.64
N SER A 9 11.41 -24.11 67.75
CA SER A 9 10.24 -25.02 67.86
C SER A 9 8.97 -24.54 67.14
N LEU A 10 8.41 -25.46 66.36
CA LEU A 10 7.02 -25.83 66.08
C LEU A 10 6.15 -24.93 65.18
N LEU A 11 5.92 -25.47 64.00
CA LEU A 11 4.64 -25.82 63.33
C LEU A 11 3.37 -25.09 63.77
N ILE A 12 2.72 -24.36 62.86
CA ILE A 12 1.27 -24.46 62.64
C ILE A 12 0.99 -24.23 61.15
N PHE A 13 0.25 -25.20 60.61
CA PHE A 13 -0.33 -25.28 59.28
C PHE A 13 -1.46 -24.26 59.17
N GLY A 14 -1.36 -23.37 58.19
CA GLY A 14 -2.45 -22.46 57.86
C GLY A 14 -2.55 -22.28 56.34
N LEU A 15 -3.45 -23.03 55.72
CA LEU A 15 -3.88 -22.82 54.32
C LEU A 15 -4.57 -21.46 54.23
N ILE A 16 -3.93 -20.53 53.55
CA ILE A 16 -4.60 -19.30 53.07
C ILE A 16 -4.71 -19.44 51.56
N VAL A 17 -5.91 -19.75 51.09
CA VAL A 17 -6.29 -19.66 49.69
C VAL A 17 -6.39 -18.20 49.35
N SER A 18 -5.35 -17.65 48.68
CA SER A 18 -5.37 -16.30 48.15
C SER A 18 -5.97 -16.35 46.74
N ALA A 19 -7.24 -15.98 46.64
CA ALA A 19 -7.90 -15.76 45.34
C ALA A 19 -7.32 -14.54 44.68
N CYS A 20 -6.43 -14.73 43.72
CA CYS A 20 -6.04 -13.67 42.79
C CYS A 20 -7.20 -13.38 41.82
N SER A 21 -7.90 -12.29 42.09
CA SER A 21 -8.86 -11.69 41.17
C SER A 21 -8.07 -11.01 40.06
N SER A 22 -7.84 -11.71 38.97
CA SER A 22 -7.32 -11.10 37.74
C SER A 22 -8.45 -10.36 37.04
N LYS A 23 -8.35 -9.02 37.00
CA LYS A 23 -9.15 -8.18 36.09
C LYS A 23 -8.96 -8.65 34.66
N PRO A 24 -10.02 -8.84 33.89
CA PRO A 24 -9.87 -9.09 32.46
C PRO A 24 -9.40 -7.78 31.77
N THR A 25 -8.18 -7.80 31.28
CA THR A 25 -7.71 -6.84 30.28
C THR A 25 -8.52 -7.08 29.02
N THR A 26 -9.42 -6.16 28.71
CA THR A 26 -10.14 -6.15 27.44
C THR A 26 -9.17 -5.86 26.31
N THR A 27 -8.57 -6.90 25.76
CA THR A 27 -7.92 -6.84 24.46
C THR A 27 -9.04 -6.72 23.43
N SER A 28 -9.19 -5.54 22.85
CA SER A 28 -10.07 -5.31 21.69
C SER A 28 -9.45 -6.07 20.50
N THR A 29 -9.77 -7.33 20.40
CA THR A 29 -9.55 -8.10 19.18
C THR A 29 -10.57 -7.59 18.18
N SER A 30 -10.14 -6.84 17.16
CA SER A 30 -10.96 -6.57 15.99
C SER A 30 -11.20 -7.90 15.30
N THR A 31 -12.32 -8.51 15.61
CA THR A 31 -12.78 -9.74 14.97
C THR A 31 -13.13 -9.37 13.52
N SER A 32 -12.29 -9.73 12.58
CA SER A 32 -12.68 -9.81 11.17
C SER A 32 -13.78 -10.86 11.09
N ASN A 33 -14.98 -10.47 10.63
CA ASN A 33 -16.12 -11.38 10.48
C ASN A 33 -15.96 -12.39 9.33
N ASN A 34 -14.80 -12.42 8.69
CA ASN A 34 -14.52 -13.36 7.61
C ASN A 34 -14.33 -14.78 8.16
N PRO A 35 -15.04 -15.78 7.61
CA PRO A 35 -14.79 -17.17 7.97
C PRO A 35 -13.34 -17.54 7.61
N ALA A 36 -12.61 -18.13 8.54
CA ALA A 36 -11.27 -18.62 8.25
C ALA A 36 -11.35 -19.63 7.09
N ALA A 37 -10.67 -19.32 5.98
CA ALA A 37 -10.59 -20.22 4.85
C ALA A 37 -9.71 -21.42 5.18
N SER A 38 -10.10 -22.62 4.72
CA SER A 38 -9.28 -23.82 4.86
C SER A 38 -8.01 -23.73 4.00
N SER A 39 -7.01 -24.57 4.29
CA SER A 39 -5.79 -24.65 3.46
C SER A 39 -6.06 -25.12 2.02
N SER A 40 -7.24 -25.67 1.76
CA SER A 40 -7.71 -26.12 0.45
C SER A 40 -8.58 -25.08 -0.30
N ALA A 41 -8.84 -23.92 0.28
CA ALA A 41 -9.65 -22.87 -0.33
C ALA A 41 -9.04 -22.39 -1.65
N GLN A 42 -9.85 -22.36 -2.69
CA GLN A 42 -9.47 -21.82 -3.98
C GLN A 42 -9.73 -20.31 -4.03
N ARG A 43 -8.85 -19.59 -4.72
CA ARG A 43 -8.91 -18.14 -4.82
C ARG A 43 -8.85 -17.70 -6.27
N TYR A 44 -9.76 -16.79 -6.63
CA TYR A 44 -9.88 -16.26 -8.00
C TYR A 44 -9.99 -14.75 -7.97
N GLU A 45 -9.45 -14.09 -8.97
CA GLU A 45 -9.62 -12.65 -9.14
C GLU A 45 -11.01 -12.36 -9.72
N VAL A 46 -11.74 -11.43 -9.11
CA VAL A 46 -13.02 -10.91 -9.60
C VAL A 46 -12.86 -9.43 -9.95
N LYS A 47 -13.24 -9.07 -11.17
CA LYS A 47 -13.35 -7.69 -11.63
C LYS A 47 -14.75 -7.48 -12.19
N GLY A 48 -15.35 -6.32 -11.93
CA GLY A 48 -16.66 -6.03 -12.47
C GLY A 48 -17.23 -4.69 -12.01
N LYS A 49 -18.50 -4.50 -12.32
CA LYS A 49 -19.26 -3.29 -12.01
C LYS A 49 -20.35 -3.60 -10.99
N VAL A 50 -20.44 -2.82 -9.95
CA VAL A 50 -21.49 -2.93 -8.93
C VAL A 50 -22.83 -2.58 -9.56
N VAL A 51 -23.79 -3.51 -9.48
CA VAL A 51 -25.17 -3.34 -9.97
C VAL A 51 -26.11 -2.96 -8.82
N SER A 52 -25.98 -3.63 -7.68
CA SER A 52 -26.76 -3.33 -6.48
C SER A 52 -26.04 -3.76 -5.22
N VAL A 53 -26.43 -3.19 -4.09
CA VAL A 53 -25.83 -3.45 -2.78
C VAL A 53 -26.94 -3.76 -1.80
N ASP A 54 -26.84 -4.90 -1.11
CA ASP A 54 -27.71 -5.30 0.00
C ASP A 54 -26.84 -5.49 1.25
N LYS A 55 -26.62 -4.39 1.95
CA LYS A 55 -25.82 -4.38 3.16
C LYS A 55 -26.39 -5.25 4.27
N ALA A 56 -27.72 -5.30 4.39
CA ALA A 56 -28.37 -6.05 5.44
C ALA A 56 -28.10 -7.56 5.35
N ASN A 57 -27.95 -8.07 4.13
CA ASN A 57 -27.67 -9.49 3.85
C ASN A 57 -26.19 -9.75 3.45
N HIS A 58 -25.32 -8.77 3.61
CA HIS A 58 -23.91 -8.86 3.19
C HIS A 58 -23.73 -9.28 1.73
N LYS A 59 -24.57 -8.71 0.81
CA LYS A 59 -24.51 -9.03 -0.61
C LYS A 59 -24.19 -7.80 -1.45
N VAL A 60 -23.36 -8.03 -2.47
CA VAL A 60 -23.13 -7.09 -3.56
C VAL A 60 -23.36 -7.82 -4.87
N THR A 61 -24.24 -7.27 -5.71
CA THR A 61 -24.46 -7.81 -7.07
C THR A 61 -23.47 -7.14 -8.00
N ILE A 62 -22.69 -7.94 -8.71
CA ILE A 62 -21.63 -7.49 -9.60
C ILE A 62 -21.88 -8.04 -10.99
N ALA A 63 -21.86 -7.18 -12.00
CA ALA A 63 -21.67 -7.58 -13.39
C ALA A 63 -20.16 -7.79 -13.57
N HIS A 64 -19.71 -9.03 -13.41
CA HIS A 64 -18.29 -9.37 -13.45
C HIS A 64 -17.83 -9.85 -14.82
N GLU A 65 -16.56 -9.61 -15.09
CA GLU A 65 -15.85 -10.19 -16.22
C GLU A 65 -15.65 -11.70 -16.03
N GLU A 66 -15.08 -12.40 -17.03
CA GLU A 66 -14.70 -13.80 -16.86
C GLU A 66 -13.80 -13.98 -15.63
N ILE A 67 -14.21 -14.85 -14.72
CA ILE A 67 -13.38 -15.31 -13.60
C ILE A 67 -12.58 -16.51 -14.09
N LYS A 68 -11.34 -16.25 -14.50
CA LYS A 68 -10.48 -17.24 -15.18
C LYS A 68 -10.38 -18.55 -14.39
N GLY A 69 -10.70 -19.64 -15.04
CA GLY A 69 -10.66 -20.98 -14.45
C GLY A 69 -11.82 -21.31 -13.51
N TYR A 70 -12.85 -20.46 -13.44
CA TYR A 70 -13.99 -20.67 -12.55
C TYR A 70 -15.35 -20.46 -13.23
N MET A 71 -15.62 -19.27 -13.82
CA MET A 71 -16.90 -19.01 -14.50
C MET A 71 -16.79 -17.89 -15.54
N GLU A 72 -17.69 -17.92 -16.53
CA GLU A 72 -17.80 -16.88 -17.55
C GLU A 72 -18.34 -15.57 -17.01
N ALA A 73 -18.23 -14.49 -17.79
CA ALA A 73 -18.75 -13.17 -17.45
C ALA A 73 -20.27 -13.21 -17.26
N MET A 74 -20.76 -12.74 -16.11
CA MET A 74 -22.20 -12.64 -15.82
C MET A 74 -22.51 -11.64 -14.72
N THR A 75 -23.78 -11.48 -14.39
CA THR A 75 -24.21 -10.65 -13.26
C THR A 75 -24.78 -11.53 -12.16
N MET A 76 -24.18 -11.51 -10.98
CA MET A 76 -24.62 -12.33 -9.86
C MET A 76 -24.30 -11.69 -8.50
N PRO A 77 -25.02 -12.08 -7.42
CA PRO A 77 -24.72 -11.61 -6.07
C PRO A 77 -23.55 -12.38 -5.47
N PHE A 78 -22.63 -11.65 -4.86
CA PHE A 78 -21.53 -12.18 -4.05
C PHE A 78 -21.73 -11.84 -2.57
N THR A 79 -21.22 -12.71 -1.69
CA THR A 79 -21.13 -12.40 -0.26
C THR A 79 -19.90 -11.52 -0.02
N LEU A 80 -20.09 -10.40 0.68
CA LEU A 80 -19.02 -9.46 1.04
C LEU A 80 -19.18 -9.11 2.52
N LEU A 81 -18.23 -9.54 3.33
CA LEU A 81 -18.34 -9.46 4.79
C LEU A 81 -17.62 -8.24 5.39
N GLU A 82 -16.77 -7.56 4.61
CA GLU A 82 -16.05 -6.37 5.03
C GLU A 82 -16.98 -5.16 5.14
N GLU A 83 -17.41 -4.86 6.36
CA GLU A 83 -18.32 -3.75 6.66
C GLU A 83 -17.80 -2.36 6.23
N TRP A 84 -16.47 -2.18 6.29
CA TRP A 84 -15.83 -0.90 5.98
C TRP A 84 -15.98 -0.46 4.52
N VAL A 85 -16.24 -1.40 3.59
CA VAL A 85 -16.31 -1.10 2.16
C VAL A 85 -17.70 -0.60 1.71
N TYR A 86 -18.74 -0.91 2.46
CA TYR A 86 -20.13 -0.59 2.06
C TYR A 86 -20.43 0.89 1.79
N PRO A 87 -19.84 1.86 2.51
CA PRO A 87 -20.02 3.27 2.19
C PRO A 87 -19.51 3.65 0.79
N GLU A 88 -18.54 2.90 0.27
CA GLU A 88 -17.91 3.14 -1.04
C GLU A 88 -18.64 2.42 -2.18
N LEU A 89 -19.48 1.41 -1.87
CA LEU A 89 -20.19 0.63 -2.87
C LEU A 89 -21.40 1.41 -3.40
N LYS A 90 -21.24 2.03 -4.56
CA LYS A 90 -22.34 2.70 -5.30
C LYS A 90 -22.63 1.91 -6.57
N THR A 91 -23.91 1.92 -7.01
CA THR A 91 -24.28 1.38 -8.33
C THR A 91 -23.44 2.05 -9.41
N GLY A 92 -22.79 1.24 -10.24
CA GLY A 92 -21.89 1.71 -11.27
C GLY A 92 -20.42 1.76 -10.86
N ALA A 93 -20.08 1.64 -9.58
CA ALA A 93 -18.70 1.56 -9.12
C ALA A 93 -18.00 0.33 -9.70
N LEU A 94 -16.73 0.45 -10.02
CA LEU A 94 -15.88 -0.70 -10.35
C LEU A 94 -15.42 -1.36 -9.06
N ILE A 95 -15.43 -2.69 -9.06
CA ILE A 95 -14.92 -3.47 -7.93
C ILE A 95 -13.94 -4.53 -8.44
N GLN A 96 -12.84 -4.68 -7.73
CA GLN A 96 -11.91 -5.79 -7.84
C GLN A 96 -11.78 -6.44 -6.46
N ALA A 97 -11.83 -7.77 -6.41
CA ALA A 97 -11.75 -8.52 -5.16
C ALA A 97 -11.18 -9.92 -5.41
N THR A 98 -10.88 -10.63 -4.33
CA THR A 98 -10.54 -12.06 -4.37
C THR A 98 -11.77 -12.87 -4.01
N LEU A 99 -12.29 -13.68 -4.92
CA LEU A 99 -13.30 -14.69 -4.64
C LEU A 99 -12.64 -15.88 -3.95
N VAL A 100 -13.04 -16.17 -2.75
CA VAL A 100 -12.65 -17.38 -2.03
C VAL A 100 -13.77 -18.39 -2.14
N VAL A 101 -13.42 -19.62 -2.56
CA VAL A 101 -14.34 -20.77 -2.65
C VAL A 101 -13.82 -21.86 -1.73
N ASP A 102 -14.60 -22.19 -0.70
CA ASP A 102 -14.22 -23.17 0.32
C ASP A 102 -15.41 -23.99 0.76
N GLN A 103 -15.35 -25.30 0.56
CA GLN A 103 -16.35 -26.28 1.01
C GLN A 103 -17.80 -25.89 0.64
N GLY A 104 -18.02 -25.43 -0.59
CA GLY A 104 -19.34 -25.03 -1.08
C GLY A 104 -19.83 -23.66 -0.63
N ARG A 105 -19.01 -22.91 0.10
CA ARG A 105 -19.24 -21.51 0.43
C ARG A 105 -18.37 -20.62 -0.42
N SER A 106 -18.81 -19.40 -0.68
CA SER A 106 -18.01 -18.42 -1.39
C SER A 106 -18.25 -17.01 -0.86
N TRP A 107 -17.18 -16.20 -0.81
CA TRP A 107 -17.21 -14.81 -0.40
C TRP A 107 -16.08 -14.03 -1.06
N LEU A 108 -16.23 -12.71 -1.07
CA LEU A 108 -15.16 -11.81 -1.54
C LEU A 108 -14.27 -11.41 -0.36
N GLU A 109 -12.96 -11.33 -0.61
CA GLU A 109 -11.93 -10.79 0.27
C GLU A 109 -11.17 -9.68 -0.43
N ASN A 110 -10.60 -8.76 0.34
CA ASN A 110 -9.75 -7.66 -0.14
C ASN A 110 -10.42 -6.83 -1.25
N PRO A 111 -11.66 -6.35 -1.06
CA PRO A 111 -12.34 -5.55 -2.06
C PRO A 111 -11.63 -4.20 -2.25
N VAL A 112 -11.44 -3.83 -3.50
CA VAL A 112 -11.01 -2.50 -3.92
C VAL A 112 -12.13 -1.92 -4.78
N VAL A 113 -12.67 -0.79 -4.36
CA VAL A 113 -13.80 -0.14 -5.02
C VAL A 113 -13.38 1.17 -5.63
N SER A 114 -13.75 1.39 -6.89
CA SER A 114 -13.56 2.65 -7.60
C SER A 114 -14.92 3.23 -7.99
N ASN A 115 -15.19 4.43 -7.55
CA ASN A 115 -16.40 5.18 -7.91
C ASN A 115 -16.24 6.04 -9.16
N VAL A 116 -15.19 5.82 -9.96
CA VAL A 116 -14.96 6.55 -11.21
C VAL A 116 -16.09 6.24 -12.20
N ALA A 117 -16.83 7.27 -12.59
CA ALA A 117 -17.98 7.13 -13.47
C ALA A 117 -17.61 6.72 -14.92
N ASP A 118 -16.35 6.89 -15.31
CA ASP A 118 -15.84 6.49 -16.63
C ASP A 118 -14.36 6.09 -16.55
N PRO A 119 -14.05 4.76 -16.60
CA PRO A 119 -12.67 4.30 -16.67
C PRO A 119 -11.93 4.81 -17.92
N ASN A 120 -12.64 5.25 -18.97
CA ASN A 120 -12.01 5.85 -20.15
C ASN A 120 -11.56 7.30 -19.91
N LEU A 121 -12.04 7.99 -18.87
CA LEU A 121 -11.53 9.30 -18.48
C LEU A 121 -10.16 9.20 -17.83
N VAL A 122 -9.86 8.09 -17.16
CA VAL A 122 -8.58 7.88 -16.46
C VAL A 122 -7.44 7.59 -17.44
N GLY A 123 -7.73 7.00 -18.60
CA GLY A 123 -6.76 6.73 -19.67
C GLY A 123 -6.55 7.89 -20.63
N LYS A 124 -7.40 8.92 -20.61
CA LYS A 124 -7.36 10.08 -21.52
C LYS A 124 -6.87 11.38 -20.86
N THR A 125 -6.33 11.31 -19.67
CA THR A 125 -5.53 12.46 -19.21
C THR A 125 -4.37 12.58 -20.17
N GLU A 126 -4.44 13.57 -21.06
CA GLU A 126 -3.26 13.97 -21.82
C GLU A 126 -2.19 14.30 -20.80
N ASP A 127 -1.33 13.32 -20.58
CA ASP A 127 -0.14 13.44 -19.75
C ASP A 127 0.88 14.23 -20.56
N SER A 128 0.52 15.50 -20.81
CA SER A 128 1.24 16.45 -21.64
C SER A 128 2.47 17.04 -20.92
N GLY A 129 2.79 16.53 -19.74
CA GLY A 129 3.99 16.97 -19.03
C GLY A 129 5.25 16.59 -19.79
N VAL A 130 6.12 17.58 -19.99
CA VAL A 130 7.44 17.36 -20.59
C VAL A 130 8.33 16.67 -19.54
N GLU A 131 8.77 15.47 -19.86
CA GLU A 131 9.71 14.73 -19.00
C GLU A 131 11.14 15.22 -19.19
N PRO A 132 11.95 15.19 -18.13
CA PRO A 132 13.36 15.49 -18.26
C PRO A 132 14.05 14.40 -19.10
N ALA A 133 14.93 14.80 -19.99
CA ALA A 133 15.75 13.87 -20.74
C ALA A 133 16.70 13.09 -19.83
N ALA A 134 17.09 11.89 -20.23
CA ALA A 134 18.14 11.15 -19.54
C ALA A 134 19.44 12.00 -19.48
N GLY A 135 20.11 11.99 -18.34
CA GLY A 135 21.27 12.84 -18.06
C GLY A 135 20.94 14.21 -17.45
N THR A 136 19.68 14.62 -17.39
CA THR A 136 19.27 15.89 -16.76
C THR A 136 19.54 15.85 -15.26
N ASP A 137 20.18 16.88 -14.72
CA ASP A 137 20.41 17.02 -13.28
C ASP A 137 19.08 17.19 -12.51
N THR A 138 18.88 16.37 -11.50
CA THR A 138 17.69 16.44 -10.66
C THR A 138 17.85 17.53 -9.60
N PRO A 139 16.91 18.50 -9.53
CA PRO A 139 16.90 19.50 -8.46
C PRO A 139 16.80 18.88 -7.07
N ASP A 140 17.27 19.61 -6.07
CA ASP A 140 17.20 19.19 -4.69
C ASP A 140 15.82 19.52 -4.10
N PHE A 141 14.86 18.63 -4.27
CA PHE A 141 13.50 18.82 -3.79
C PHE A 141 13.38 18.55 -2.29
N PRO A 142 12.99 19.55 -1.47
CA PRO A 142 12.74 19.35 -0.06
C PRO A 142 11.37 18.69 0.15
N LEU A 143 11.34 17.60 0.92
CA LEU A 143 10.14 16.85 1.28
C LEU A 143 10.14 16.51 2.77
N ILE A 144 9.12 15.81 3.22
CA ILE A 144 8.97 15.27 4.58
C ILE A 144 8.63 13.78 4.45
N ASN A 145 9.40 12.92 5.12
CA ASN A 145 9.13 11.49 5.07
C ASN A 145 8.02 11.07 6.05
N GLN A 146 7.65 9.78 6.03
CA GLN A 146 6.62 9.18 6.89
C GLN A 146 6.92 9.31 8.39
N ASP A 147 8.16 9.63 8.79
CA ASP A 147 8.56 9.86 10.18
C ASP A 147 8.49 11.34 10.56
N GLY A 148 8.02 12.21 9.66
CA GLY A 148 8.01 13.65 9.86
C GLY A 148 9.39 14.30 9.73
N LYS A 149 10.40 13.57 9.25
CA LYS A 149 11.75 14.09 9.06
C LYS A 149 11.86 14.79 7.72
N LYS A 150 12.56 15.93 7.71
CA LYS A 150 12.92 16.60 6.47
C LYS A 150 13.89 15.73 5.68
N ILE A 151 13.60 15.53 4.40
CA ILE A 151 14.42 14.82 3.44
C ILE A 151 14.59 15.70 2.20
N ASN A 152 15.60 15.39 1.40
CA ASN A 152 15.82 16.01 0.10
C ASN A 152 16.53 15.02 -0.85
N PHE A 153 16.53 15.32 -2.14
CA PHE A 153 17.08 14.38 -3.12
C PHE A 153 18.60 14.23 -3.03
N LYS A 154 19.32 15.26 -2.56
CA LYS A 154 20.79 15.18 -2.37
C LYS A 154 21.22 14.15 -1.35
N GLN A 155 20.40 13.86 -0.34
CA GLN A 155 20.75 12.86 0.68
C GLN A 155 20.87 11.43 0.13
N TYR A 156 20.30 11.17 -1.05
CA TYR A 156 20.35 9.86 -1.70
C TYR A 156 21.54 9.74 -2.67
N ARG A 157 22.37 10.75 -2.81
CA ARG A 157 23.60 10.68 -3.62
C ARG A 157 24.48 9.50 -3.17
N GLY A 158 25.10 8.86 -4.15
CA GLY A 158 25.84 7.60 -3.94
C GLY A 158 24.97 6.35 -4.06
N LYS A 159 23.63 6.52 -4.17
CA LYS A 159 22.70 5.44 -4.46
C LYS A 159 21.83 5.79 -5.66
N ALA A 160 21.42 4.78 -6.41
CA ALA A 160 20.34 4.93 -7.37
C ALA A 160 19.03 5.16 -6.59
N LEU A 161 18.32 6.25 -6.88
CA LEU A 161 17.01 6.54 -6.30
C LEU A 161 15.92 6.11 -7.28
N VAL A 162 15.09 5.15 -6.86
CA VAL A 162 13.87 4.74 -7.60
C VAL A 162 12.69 5.42 -6.96
N MET A 163 11.99 6.26 -7.70
CA MET A 163 10.87 7.03 -7.19
C MET A 163 9.60 6.76 -7.98
N THR A 164 8.44 6.72 -7.31
CA THR A 164 7.12 6.70 -7.94
C THR A 164 6.17 7.66 -7.24
N PHE A 165 5.10 8.05 -7.94
CA PHE A 165 4.03 8.88 -7.39
C PHE A 165 2.81 8.03 -7.06
N ILE A 166 2.24 8.27 -5.88
CA ILE A 166 1.06 7.57 -5.37
C ILE A 166 0.13 8.54 -4.63
N TYR A 167 -1.05 8.10 -4.25
CA TYR A 167 -1.77 8.61 -3.09
C TYR A 167 -2.48 7.45 -2.38
N THR A 168 -2.59 7.54 -1.04
CA THR A 168 -2.98 6.38 -0.21
C THR A 168 -4.44 5.97 -0.37
N ARG A 169 -5.29 6.88 -0.88
CA ARG A 169 -6.72 6.67 -1.11
C ARG A 169 -7.06 6.32 -2.56
N CYS A 170 -6.06 6.02 -3.40
CA CYS A 170 -6.30 5.69 -4.80
C CYS A 170 -7.21 4.46 -4.91
N PRO A 171 -8.40 4.59 -5.53
CA PRO A 171 -9.35 3.50 -5.62
C PRO A 171 -9.11 2.59 -6.82
N LEU A 172 -8.13 2.91 -7.67
CA LEU A 172 -7.89 2.21 -8.93
C LEU A 172 -6.82 1.13 -8.76
N PRO A 173 -7.18 -0.18 -8.84
CA PRO A 173 -6.25 -1.28 -8.60
C PRO A 173 -5.01 -1.24 -9.49
N ASP A 174 -5.19 -0.89 -10.75
CA ASP A 174 -4.14 -0.88 -11.77
C ASP A 174 -3.27 0.40 -11.76
N TYR A 175 -3.45 1.28 -10.76
CA TYR A 175 -2.72 2.54 -10.61
C TYR A 175 -1.80 2.54 -9.38
N CYS A 176 -2.09 3.36 -8.36
CA CYS A 176 -1.22 3.45 -7.19
C CYS A 176 -1.07 2.12 -6.44
N PRO A 177 -2.12 1.28 -6.28
CA PRO A 177 -1.96 -0.04 -5.71
C PRO A 177 -0.99 -0.93 -6.51
N LEU A 178 -1.09 -0.94 -7.85
CA LEU A 178 -0.16 -1.67 -8.71
C LEU A 178 1.27 -1.12 -8.58
N MET A 179 1.47 0.20 -8.60
CA MET A 179 2.80 0.80 -8.40
C MET A 179 3.40 0.39 -7.05
N THR A 180 2.57 0.34 -6.00
CA THR A 180 3.01 -0.12 -4.68
C THR A 180 3.38 -1.61 -4.71
N GLN A 181 2.61 -2.47 -5.37
CA GLN A 181 2.94 -3.90 -5.54
C GLN A 181 4.22 -4.11 -6.34
N ASN A 182 4.44 -3.33 -7.40
CA ASN A 182 5.69 -3.36 -8.14
C ASN A 182 6.88 -2.99 -7.26
N PHE A 183 6.73 -1.99 -6.39
CA PHE A 183 7.77 -1.62 -5.42
C PHE A 183 7.99 -2.70 -4.35
N VAL A 184 6.94 -3.41 -3.91
CA VAL A 184 7.08 -4.60 -3.05
C VAL A 184 7.92 -5.67 -3.75
N ALA A 185 7.63 -5.95 -5.03
CA ALA A 185 8.38 -6.94 -5.81
C ALA A 185 9.85 -6.52 -5.98
N ILE A 186 10.11 -5.26 -6.34
CA ILE A 186 11.47 -4.72 -6.45
C ILE A 186 12.19 -4.82 -5.11
N ASN A 187 11.57 -4.39 -4.02
CA ASN A 187 12.18 -4.43 -2.68
C ASN A 187 12.54 -5.86 -2.27
N ARG A 188 11.67 -6.85 -2.57
CA ARG A 188 11.93 -8.27 -2.32
C ARG A 188 13.12 -8.77 -3.13
N GLU A 189 13.17 -8.46 -4.43
CA GLU A 189 14.29 -8.89 -5.29
C GLU A 189 15.61 -8.25 -4.88
N LEU A 190 15.60 -7.01 -4.41
CA LEU A 190 16.79 -6.35 -3.86
C LEU A 190 17.34 -7.09 -2.63
N GLN A 191 16.50 -7.75 -1.81
CA GLN A 191 16.97 -8.56 -0.68
C GLN A 191 17.89 -9.71 -1.15
N ASN A 192 17.58 -10.28 -2.32
CA ASN A 192 18.34 -11.37 -2.91
C ASN A 192 19.63 -10.90 -3.64
N LYS A 193 19.82 -9.57 -3.78
CA LYS A 193 20.92 -8.94 -4.51
C LYS A 193 21.64 -7.90 -3.63
N PRO A 194 22.44 -8.31 -2.61
CA PRO A 194 22.99 -7.38 -1.62
C PRO A 194 23.79 -6.20 -2.22
N ALA A 195 24.59 -6.44 -3.25
CA ALA A 195 25.38 -5.39 -3.89
C ALA A 195 24.52 -4.31 -4.54
N LEU A 196 23.40 -4.68 -5.18
CA LEU A 196 22.43 -3.76 -5.78
C LEU A 196 21.57 -3.10 -4.69
N ARG A 197 21.17 -3.89 -3.69
CA ARG A 197 20.39 -3.43 -2.54
C ARG A 197 21.05 -2.25 -1.84
N ASP A 198 22.31 -2.36 -1.53
CA ASP A 198 23.04 -1.35 -0.74
C ASP A 198 23.27 -0.06 -1.53
N LYS A 199 23.19 -0.16 -2.87
CA LYS A 199 23.31 0.97 -3.82
C LYS A 199 21.96 1.51 -4.31
N THR A 200 20.82 1.05 -3.78
CA THR A 200 19.49 1.47 -4.22
C THR A 200 18.67 2.00 -3.05
N HIS A 201 17.90 3.06 -3.29
CA HIS A 201 16.88 3.58 -2.38
C HIS A 201 15.55 3.72 -3.11
N LEU A 202 14.45 3.37 -2.44
CA LEU A 202 13.09 3.47 -2.97
C LEU A 202 12.35 4.63 -2.30
N LEU A 203 11.59 5.41 -3.07
CA LEU A 203 10.84 6.56 -2.57
C LEU A 203 9.45 6.61 -3.23
N SER A 204 8.40 6.57 -2.44
CA SER A 204 7.03 6.83 -2.88
C SER A 204 6.61 8.24 -2.47
N VAL A 205 6.32 9.10 -3.42
CA VAL A 205 5.92 10.50 -3.19
C VAL A 205 4.42 10.65 -3.39
N THR A 206 3.70 11.22 -2.42
CA THR A 206 2.26 11.44 -2.57
C THR A 206 1.94 12.60 -3.51
N VAL A 207 0.84 12.50 -4.24
CA VAL A 207 0.20 13.61 -4.98
C VAL A 207 -1.03 14.18 -4.25
N ASP A 208 -1.34 13.69 -3.05
CA ASP A 208 -2.42 14.21 -2.18
C ASP A 208 -1.90 14.68 -0.81
N PRO A 209 -1.04 15.71 -0.78
CA PRO A 209 -0.37 16.15 0.45
C PRO A 209 -1.33 16.71 1.50
N ASP A 210 -2.55 17.06 1.11
CA ASP A 210 -3.58 17.52 2.05
C ASP A 210 -4.09 16.40 2.94
N TYR A 211 -4.20 15.20 2.42
CA TYR A 211 -4.61 14.00 3.15
C TYR A 211 -3.42 13.17 3.63
N ASP A 212 -2.48 12.89 2.78
CA ASP A 212 -1.35 12.01 3.02
C ASP A 212 -0.28 12.69 3.90
N LYS A 213 -0.64 12.92 5.17
CA LYS A 213 0.29 13.42 6.18
C LYS A 213 1.29 12.32 6.59
N PRO A 214 2.42 12.65 7.22
CA PRO A 214 3.44 11.66 7.61
C PRO A 214 2.87 10.42 8.29
N LYS A 215 1.95 10.59 9.26
CA LYS A 215 1.32 9.45 9.93
C LYS A 215 0.52 8.56 8.98
N VAL A 216 -0.24 9.13 8.05
CA VAL A 216 -1.02 8.37 7.06
C VAL A 216 -0.09 7.56 6.16
N LEU A 217 0.99 8.20 5.68
CA LEU A 217 2.03 7.53 4.88
C LEU A 217 2.75 6.43 5.66
N ARG A 218 3.01 6.63 6.95
CA ARG A 218 3.60 5.60 7.81
C ARG A 218 2.67 4.40 7.95
N ASP A 219 1.38 4.64 8.25
CA ASP A 219 0.39 3.58 8.41
C ASP A 219 0.17 2.81 7.09
N TYR A 220 0.18 3.52 5.96
CA TYR A 220 0.13 2.92 4.62
C TYR A 220 1.40 2.10 4.34
N GLY A 221 2.57 2.71 4.45
CA GLY A 221 3.86 2.07 4.14
C GLY A 221 4.17 0.89 5.04
N ALA A 222 3.70 0.88 6.30
CA ALA A 222 3.88 -0.23 7.22
C ALA A 222 3.28 -1.55 6.72
N ARG A 223 2.27 -1.48 5.85
CA ARG A 223 1.65 -2.67 5.24
C ARG A 223 2.53 -3.32 4.18
N PHE A 224 3.48 -2.60 3.62
CA PHE A 224 4.26 -3.00 2.46
C PHE A 224 5.78 -3.01 2.72
N ALA A 225 6.30 -1.96 3.32
CA ALA A 225 7.74 -1.79 3.55
C ALA A 225 8.24 -2.42 4.85
N ALA A 226 7.35 -2.60 5.85
CA ALA A 226 7.73 -3.10 7.17
C ALA A 226 7.85 -4.64 7.24
N SER A 227 7.50 -5.36 6.18
CA SER A 227 7.70 -6.82 6.11
C SER A 227 9.18 -7.23 6.14
N ASP A 228 10.08 -6.28 5.88
CA ASP A 228 11.51 -6.46 5.94
C ASP A 228 12.05 -5.93 7.27
N ASN A 229 13.04 -6.61 7.86
CA ASN A 229 13.72 -6.17 9.09
C ASN A 229 14.35 -4.77 8.98
N ASP A 230 14.42 -4.20 7.77
CA ASP A 230 14.92 -2.87 7.48
C ASP A 230 13.90 -1.75 7.70
N GLY A 231 12.60 -2.07 7.79
CA GLY A 231 11.53 -1.08 7.90
C GLY A 231 11.60 -0.05 6.77
N PHE A 232 11.53 1.24 7.14
CA PHE A 232 11.60 2.34 6.16
C PHE A 232 13.03 2.76 5.76
N LYS A 233 14.08 2.03 6.13
CA LYS A 233 15.46 2.45 5.84
C LYS A 233 15.81 2.46 4.35
N ARG A 234 15.17 1.61 3.57
CA ARG A 234 15.41 1.51 2.13
C ARG A 234 14.25 2.01 1.29
N TRP A 235 13.03 1.93 1.79
CA TRP A 235 11.86 2.40 1.10
C TRP A 235 11.12 3.42 1.98
N GLU A 236 11.21 4.69 1.61
CA GLU A 236 10.54 5.79 2.29
C GLU A 236 9.29 6.25 1.53
N PHE A 237 8.39 6.85 2.27
CA PHE A 237 7.17 7.49 1.76
C PHE A 237 7.23 8.97 2.10
N ALA A 238 7.02 9.83 1.13
CA ALA A 238 7.23 11.26 1.30
C ALA A 238 6.02 12.10 0.92
N THR A 239 5.87 13.20 1.65
CA THR A 239 4.90 14.27 1.44
C THR A 239 5.62 15.63 1.53
N GLY A 240 4.88 16.69 1.40
CA GLY A 240 5.35 18.08 1.54
C GLY A 240 4.18 19.04 1.59
N ASN A 241 4.45 20.32 1.43
CA ASN A 241 3.35 21.23 1.13
C ASN A 241 2.93 21.07 -0.36
N PRO A 242 1.71 21.52 -0.74
CA PRO A 242 1.20 21.34 -2.10
C PRO A 242 2.13 21.87 -3.19
N GLN A 243 2.83 22.98 -2.93
CA GLN A 243 3.77 23.57 -3.91
C GLN A 243 5.03 22.72 -4.08
N GLN A 244 5.55 22.13 -3.01
CA GLN A 244 6.69 21.21 -3.08
C GLN A 244 6.35 19.98 -3.90
N ILE A 245 5.20 19.35 -3.63
CA ILE A 245 4.74 18.18 -4.38
C ILE A 245 4.51 18.52 -5.85
N LYS A 246 3.86 19.66 -6.12
CA LYS A 246 3.66 20.14 -7.48
C LYS A 246 4.99 20.33 -8.24
N SER A 247 6.00 20.89 -7.57
CA SER A 247 7.32 21.12 -8.20
C SER A 247 8.01 19.80 -8.56
N VAL A 248 7.97 18.78 -7.65
CA VAL A 248 8.51 17.45 -7.95
C VAL A 248 7.77 16.81 -9.12
N ALA A 249 6.43 16.79 -9.06
CA ALA A 249 5.59 16.19 -10.08
C ALA A 249 5.84 16.81 -11.47
N GLN A 250 5.80 18.14 -11.54
CA GLN A 250 6.01 18.86 -12.79
C GLN A 250 7.39 18.62 -13.39
N PHE A 251 8.45 18.55 -12.57
CA PHE A 251 9.79 18.26 -13.06
C PHE A 251 9.86 16.91 -13.79
N PHE A 252 9.14 15.90 -13.29
CA PHE A 252 9.08 14.58 -13.94
C PHE A 252 7.92 14.43 -14.94
N GLY A 253 7.34 15.54 -15.39
CA GLY A 253 6.30 15.54 -16.39
C GLY A 253 4.95 15.01 -15.91
N LEU A 254 4.71 15.00 -14.61
CA LEU A 254 3.46 14.56 -14.03
C LEU A 254 2.54 15.75 -13.74
N ASN A 255 1.41 15.82 -14.42
CA ASN A 255 0.31 16.71 -14.06
C ASN A 255 -0.69 15.97 -13.19
N TYR A 256 -1.23 16.66 -12.19
CA TYR A 256 -2.27 16.12 -11.32
C TYR A 256 -3.22 17.22 -10.84
N TRP A 257 -4.47 16.84 -10.60
CA TRP A 257 -5.51 17.73 -10.04
C TRP A 257 -6.55 16.93 -9.30
N LYS A 258 -7.30 17.57 -8.39
CA LYS A 258 -8.43 16.93 -7.72
C LYS A 258 -9.62 16.84 -8.68
N ASP A 259 -10.33 15.73 -8.65
CA ASP A 259 -11.58 15.58 -9.43
C ASP A 259 -12.62 16.61 -8.98
N ASP A 260 -13.35 17.16 -9.94
CA ASP A 260 -14.35 18.19 -9.66
C ASP A 260 -15.60 17.63 -8.95
N ASN A 261 -15.93 16.38 -9.19
CA ASN A 261 -17.09 15.70 -8.64
C ASN A 261 -16.80 14.97 -7.33
N ASP A 262 -15.54 14.52 -7.13
CA ASP A 262 -15.08 13.87 -5.91
C ASP A 262 -13.73 14.41 -5.46
N LYS A 263 -13.73 15.38 -4.56
CA LYS A 263 -12.49 16.01 -4.05
C LYS A 263 -11.56 15.06 -3.28
N ASN A 264 -11.97 13.83 -3.04
CA ASN A 264 -11.12 12.78 -2.50
C ASN A 264 -10.31 12.06 -3.58
N GLN A 265 -10.69 12.22 -4.84
CA GLN A 265 -9.95 11.66 -5.96
C GLN A 265 -8.93 12.65 -6.50
N VAL A 266 -7.75 12.11 -6.82
CA VAL A 266 -6.70 12.83 -7.51
C VAL A 266 -6.51 12.19 -8.88
N ILE A 267 -6.77 12.98 -9.92
CA ILE A 267 -6.55 12.57 -11.30
C ILE A 267 -5.08 12.84 -11.64
N HIS A 268 -4.36 11.82 -12.03
CA HIS A 268 -2.95 11.94 -12.42
C HIS A 268 -2.53 10.79 -13.34
N GLY A 269 -1.52 11.01 -14.16
CA GLY A 269 -0.82 9.92 -14.84
C GLY A 269 0.09 9.15 -13.89
N LEU A 270 0.72 8.09 -14.37
CA LEU A 270 1.70 7.32 -13.61
C LEU A 270 3.11 7.64 -14.09
N ARG A 271 4.02 7.86 -13.14
CA ARG A 271 5.45 8.04 -13.36
C ARG A 271 6.23 7.24 -12.35
N THR A 272 7.20 6.49 -12.86
CA THR A 272 8.25 5.88 -12.04
C THR A 272 9.59 6.27 -12.64
N VAL A 273 10.52 6.68 -11.79
CA VAL A 273 11.77 7.32 -12.23
C VAL A 273 12.95 6.62 -11.60
N ILE A 274 14.02 6.43 -12.36
CA ILE A 274 15.33 6.08 -11.86
C ILE A 274 16.23 7.30 -11.94
N ILE A 275 16.83 7.65 -10.80
CA ILE A 275 17.84 8.72 -10.69
C ILE A 275 19.17 8.06 -10.35
N THR A 276 20.22 8.41 -11.06
CA THR A 276 21.57 7.85 -10.89
C THR A 276 22.21 8.25 -9.56
N PRO A 277 23.26 7.56 -9.09
CA PRO A 277 23.97 7.92 -7.87
C PRO A 277 24.55 9.35 -7.88
N ASP A 278 24.93 9.89 -9.03
CA ASP A 278 25.34 11.27 -9.18
C ASP A 278 24.17 12.25 -9.35
N GLY A 279 22.93 11.72 -9.35
CA GLY A 279 21.65 12.43 -9.28
C GLY A 279 21.17 13.01 -10.59
N LYS A 280 21.42 12.33 -11.65
CA LYS A 280 20.84 12.61 -12.96
C LYS A 280 19.67 11.67 -13.23
N VAL A 281 18.72 12.13 -14.00
CA VAL A 281 17.63 11.26 -14.47
C VAL A 281 18.23 10.18 -15.37
N ALA A 282 18.09 8.92 -14.98
CA ALA A 282 18.48 7.79 -15.82
C ALA A 282 17.35 7.39 -16.76
N LYS A 283 16.14 7.26 -16.22
CA LYS A 283 14.98 6.83 -16.99
C LYS A 283 13.67 7.24 -16.31
N VAL A 284 12.67 7.55 -17.12
CA VAL A 284 11.28 7.75 -16.70
C VAL A 284 10.42 6.68 -17.34
N TYR A 285 9.66 5.95 -16.52
CA TYR A 285 8.62 5.00 -16.95
C TYR A 285 7.27 5.69 -16.88
N ARG A 286 6.51 5.64 -17.97
CA ARG A 286 5.13 6.11 -18.07
C ARG A 286 4.15 4.97 -17.89
N GLY A 287 2.99 5.28 -17.31
CA GLY A 287 1.90 4.31 -17.18
C GLY A 287 2.23 3.13 -16.27
N ASN A 288 1.53 2.05 -16.48
CA ASN A 288 1.55 0.83 -15.66
C ASN A 288 2.03 -0.43 -16.41
N ASP A 289 2.45 -0.29 -17.67
CA ASP A 289 2.83 -1.45 -18.52
C ASP A 289 4.23 -1.99 -18.22
N TRP A 290 5.06 -1.26 -17.46
CA TRP A 290 6.40 -1.70 -17.09
C TRP A 290 6.37 -2.75 -15.96
N LYS A 291 7.35 -3.63 -15.95
CA LYS A 291 7.48 -4.71 -14.96
C LYS A 291 8.66 -4.48 -14.02
N PRO A 292 8.58 -4.97 -12.77
CA PRO A 292 9.69 -4.90 -11.81
C PRO A 292 11.02 -5.41 -12.37
N GLU A 293 10.99 -6.48 -13.17
CA GLU A 293 12.18 -7.08 -13.76
C GLU A 293 12.89 -6.13 -14.75
N ASP A 294 12.13 -5.30 -15.48
CA ASP A 294 12.72 -4.36 -16.43
C ASP A 294 13.41 -3.21 -15.69
N LEU A 295 12.80 -2.73 -14.61
CA LEU A 295 13.40 -1.71 -13.75
C LEU A 295 14.67 -2.24 -13.06
N LEU A 296 14.66 -3.47 -12.56
CA LEU A 296 15.83 -4.09 -11.94
C LEU A 296 17.00 -4.24 -12.93
N LYS A 297 16.73 -4.63 -14.19
CA LYS A 297 17.74 -4.67 -15.25
C LYS A 297 18.36 -3.29 -15.52
N ASP A 298 17.54 -2.23 -15.47
CA ASP A 298 18.06 -0.88 -15.68
C ASP A 298 18.88 -0.38 -14.47
N LEU A 299 18.51 -0.79 -13.24
CA LEU A 299 19.33 -0.53 -12.05
C LEU A 299 20.69 -1.25 -12.09
N GLU A 300 20.73 -2.49 -12.59
CA GLU A 300 21.97 -3.26 -12.74
C GLU A 300 22.97 -2.58 -13.66
N LYS A 301 22.52 -1.81 -14.66
CA LYS A 301 23.40 -1.04 -15.56
C LYS A 301 24.04 0.19 -14.89
N LEU A 302 23.51 0.62 -13.74
CA LEU A 302 23.98 1.80 -13.00
C LEU A 302 24.87 1.42 -11.80
N SER A 303 25.04 0.14 -11.52
CA SER A 303 25.72 -0.38 -10.31
C SER A 303 27.23 -0.62 -10.51
#